data_d4d3e0d8b81e8c70e7be504f50c5eaef
#
_entry.id   d4d3e0d8b81e8c70e7be504f50c5eaef
#
_cell.length_a   1.000
_cell.length_b   1.000
_cell.length_c   1.000
_cell.angle_alpha   90.00
_cell.angle_beta   90.00
_cell.angle_gamma   90.00
#
_symmetry.space_group_name_H-M   'P 1'
#
loop_
_entity.id
_entity.type
_entity.pdbx_description
1 polymer ?
#
loop_
_entity_poly.entity_id
_entity_poly.type
_entity_poly.pdbx_seq_one_letter_code
_entity_poly.pdbx_strand_id
1 'polypeptide(L)'
;MYRKNAFTLIELLVVIAIIAVLMAILMPALQRVKEQARNQACISHLRSIGLGVIMYLQDNDYKMPDFHTHTNNCNGHLWYSAGGNLLKAGDDRSYWGVIYKDYVKEDELFGCPTFLNFSQMVAQDMLYGSGDVKNSAYSMNGWLTQENSNAIPRHSEVIVAHDHMEPRIENGNDMLCPDSSGRNLTHYRQGGGRVSWYRGIFRHSIRIYSDDFATGGKLNCLWLDGHVTTFQETLGEDVPKRWYDPLGKN
;
A
#
# COMPACT_ATOMS: atom_id res chain seq x y z
N MET A 1 25.44 49.46 38.91
CA MET A 1 25.43 49.54 37.45
C MET A 1 25.54 48.14 36.89
N TYR A 2 24.45 47.54 36.36
CA TYR A 2 24.52 46.26 35.67
C TYR A 2 25.10 46.50 34.27
N ARG A 3 26.28 45.93 33.99
CA ARG A 3 26.82 45.85 32.61
C ARG A 3 25.93 44.91 31.79
N LYS A 4 25.18 45.44 30.84
CA LYS A 4 24.52 44.66 29.83
C LYS A 4 25.59 44.14 28.86
N ASN A 5 25.87 42.84 28.90
CA ASN A 5 26.71 42.20 27.88
C ASN A 5 25.99 42.32 26.54
N ALA A 6 26.53 43.07 25.61
CA ALA A 6 26.03 43.16 24.24
C ALA A 6 26.56 41.96 23.43
N PHE A 7 25.66 41.26 22.79
CA PHE A 7 26.00 40.09 21.92
C PHE A 7 26.69 40.62 20.65
N THR A 8 27.81 40.03 20.29
CA THR A 8 28.54 40.44 19.08
C THR A 8 27.97 39.72 17.85
N LEU A 9 28.07 40.35 16.68
CA LEU A 9 27.62 39.78 15.41
C LEU A 9 28.38 38.47 15.08
N ILE A 10 29.63 38.37 15.47
CA ILE A 10 30.48 37.18 15.29
C ILE A 10 29.97 36.03 16.16
N GLU A 11 29.62 36.24 17.40
CA GLU A 11 29.07 35.23 18.30
C GLU A 11 27.76 34.65 17.73
N LEU A 12 26.90 35.50 17.20
CA LEU A 12 25.67 35.06 16.54
C LEU A 12 25.96 34.22 15.27
N LEU A 13 26.90 34.70 14.45
CA LEU A 13 27.26 34.03 13.20
C LEU A 13 27.86 32.64 13.42
N VAL A 14 28.71 32.47 14.43
CA VAL A 14 29.30 31.16 14.80
C VAL A 14 28.21 30.19 15.26
N VAL A 15 27.25 30.65 16.07
CA VAL A 15 26.17 29.80 16.56
C VAL A 15 25.29 29.30 15.40
N ILE A 16 24.88 30.18 14.49
CA ILE A 16 24.05 29.75 13.33
C ILE A 16 24.85 28.84 12.41
N ALA A 17 26.16 29.03 12.23
CA ALA A 17 26.99 28.15 11.44
C ALA A 17 27.05 26.72 12.05
N ILE A 18 27.21 26.62 13.37
CA ILE A 18 27.22 25.33 14.07
C ILE A 18 25.85 24.64 13.93
N ILE A 19 24.75 25.38 14.13
CA ILE A 19 23.39 24.83 13.97
C ILE A 19 23.18 24.36 12.53
N ALA A 20 23.61 25.11 11.53
CA ALA A 20 23.49 24.73 10.12
C ALA A 20 24.24 23.43 9.82
N VAL A 21 25.45 23.27 10.31
CA VAL A 21 26.25 22.03 10.15
C VAL A 21 25.58 20.85 10.83
N LEU A 22 25.08 21.01 12.05
CA LEU A 22 24.37 19.97 12.78
C LEU A 22 23.09 19.54 12.03
N MET A 23 22.29 20.50 11.55
CA MET A 23 21.09 20.22 10.76
C MET A 23 21.39 19.51 9.45
N ALA A 24 22.47 19.87 8.76
CA ALA A 24 22.87 19.24 7.51
C ALA A 24 23.15 17.72 7.66
N ILE A 25 23.67 17.30 8.81
CA ILE A 25 23.94 15.89 9.13
C ILE A 25 22.68 15.18 9.64
N LEU A 26 21.87 15.87 10.46
CA LEU A 26 20.69 15.26 11.08
C LEU A 26 19.51 15.07 10.10
N MET A 27 19.33 15.97 9.14
CA MET A 27 18.18 15.97 8.25
C MET A 27 18.07 14.67 7.41
N PRO A 28 19.14 14.14 6.76
CA PRO A 28 19.07 12.87 6.04
C PRO A 28 18.76 11.68 6.95
N ALA A 29 19.30 11.66 8.17
CA ALA A 29 19.03 10.60 9.14
C ALA A 29 17.57 10.62 9.59
N LEU A 30 17.03 11.80 9.90
CA LEU A 30 15.64 11.97 10.32
C LEU A 30 14.64 11.55 9.23
N GLN A 31 14.94 11.84 7.96
CA GLN A 31 14.11 11.40 6.83
C GLN A 31 14.03 9.87 6.75
N ARG A 32 15.15 9.16 6.93
CA ARG A 32 15.18 7.69 6.96
C ARG A 32 14.38 7.11 8.11
N VAL A 33 14.53 7.67 9.32
CA VAL A 33 13.78 7.23 10.51
C VAL A 33 12.28 7.44 10.31
N LYS A 34 11.89 8.60 9.76
CA LYS A 34 10.49 8.92 9.47
C LYS A 34 9.89 7.92 8.46
N GLU A 35 10.63 7.53 7.43
CA GLU A 35 10.17 6.55 6.46
C GLU A 35 10.06 5.14 7.07
N GLN A 36 11.01 4.75 7.92
CA GLN A 36 10.90 3.50 8.67
C GLN A 36 9.68 3.46 9.58
N ALA A 37 9.39 4.57 10.28
CA ALA A 37 8.21 4.68 11.14
C ALA A 37 6.91 4.55 10.33
N ARG A 38 6.83 5.18 9.16
CA ARG A 38 5.68 5.05 8.25
C ARG A 38 5.50 3.62 7.76
N ASN A 39 6.58 2.94 7.39
CA ASN A 39 6.53 1.53 6.99
C ASN A 39 6.02 0.63 8.12
N GLN A 40 6.48 0.83 9.35
CA GLN A 40 5.98 0.08 10.52
C GLN A 40 4.50 0.34 10.78
N ALA A 41 4.01 1.56 10.59
CA ALA A 41 2.59 1.86 10.67
C ALA A 41 1.79 1.08 9.60
N CYS A 42 2.25 1.05 8.34
CA CYS A 42 1.59 0.28 7.27
C CYS A 42 1.57 -1.22 7.58
N ILE A 43 2.65 -1.78 8.11
CA ILE A 43 2.72 -3.20 8.56
C ILE A 43 1.70 -3.46 9.69
N SER A 44 1.60 -2.53 10.65
CA SER A 44 0.62 -2.64 11.75
C SER A 44 -0.82 -2.58 11.23
N HIS A 45 -1.10 -1.70 10.28
CA HIS A 45 -2.39 -1.59 9.63
C HIS A 45 -2.77 -2.91 8.92
N LEU A 46 -1.87 -3.46 8.10
CA LEU A 46 -2.10 -4.74 7.42
C LEU A 46 -2.35 -5.89 8.41
N ARG A 47 -1.67 -5.92 9.54
CA ARG A 47 -1.93 -6.92 10.60
C ARG A 47 -3.34 -6.78 11.18
N SER A 48 -3.78 -5.56 11.44
CA SER A 48 -5.14 -5.29 11.93
C SER A 48 -6.19 -5.70 10.89
N ILE A 49 -5.95 -5.44 9.61
CA ILE A 49 -6.78 -5.91 8.49
C ILE A 49 -6.79 -7.45 8.46
N GLY A 50 -5.63 -8.10 8.60
CA GLY A 50 -5.52 -9.56 8.64
C GLY A 50 -6.37 -10.19 9.74
N LEU A 51 -6.39 -9.59 10.94
CA LEU A 51 -7.30 -10.01 12.00
C LEU A 51 -8.77 -9.87 11.60
N GLY A 52 -9.13 -8.76 10.96
CA GLY A 52 -10.49 -8.56 10.44
C GLY A 52 -10.88 -9.59 9.38
N VAL A 53 -9.95 -9.97 8.48
CA VAL A 53 -10.16 -11.04 7.49
C VAL A 53 -10.39 -12.38 8.18
N ILE A 54 -9.59 -12.74 9.18
CA ILE A 54 -9.73 -13.99 9.93
C ILE A 54 -11.07 -14.04 10.68
N MET A 55 -11.48 -12.94 11.32
CA MET A 55 -12.77 -12.85 12.01
C MET A 55 -13.93 -13.00 11.02
N TYR A 56 -13.87 -12.31 9.88
CA TYR A 56 -14.85 -12.45 8.82
C TYR A 56 -14.99 -13.92 8.36
N LEU A 57 -13.87 -14.60 8.12
CA LEU A 57 -13.85 -16.00 7.66
C LEU A 57 -14.52 -16.92 8.69
N GLN A 58 -14.29 -16.71 9.99
CA GLN A 58 -14.93 -17.50 11.06
C GLN A 58 -16.46 -17.33 11.08
N ASP A 59 -16.96 -16.12 10.80
CA ASP A 59 -18.38 -15.81 10.78
C ASP A 59 -19.08 -16.18 9.46
N ASN A 60 -18.31 -16.47 8.40
CA ASN A 60 -18.83 -16.74 7.05
C ASN A 60 -18.41 -18.10 6.49
N ASP A 61 -18.46 -19.15 7.31
CA ASP A 61 -18.16 -20.54 6.92
C ASP A 61 -16.81 -20.70 6.22
N TYR A 62 -15.81 -19.91 6.60
CA TYR A 62 -14.48 -19.84 6.00
C TYR A 62 -14.48 -19.48 4.53
N LYS A 63 -15.54 -18.86 4.03
CA LYS A 63 -15.66 -18.44 2.64
C LYS A 63 -15.19 -17.02 2.46
N MET A 64 -14.28 -16.81 1.53
CA MET A 64 -13.86 -15.47 1.12
C MET A 64 -15.03 -14.71 0.50
N PRO A 65 -15.14 -13.41 0.73
CA PRO A 65 -16.21 -12.61 0.16
C PRO A 65 -16.10 -12.52 -1.37
N ASP A 66 -17.18 -12.04 -1.98
CA ASP A 66 -17.17 -11.69 -3.39
C ASP A 66 -16.46 -10.34 -3.58
N PHE A 67 -15.32 -10.35 -4.23
CA PHE A 67 -14.55 -9.16 -4.57
C PHE A 67 -14.85 -8.66 -5.99
N HIS A 68 -16.00 -8.96 -6.54
CA HIS A 68 -16.40 -8.50 -7.87
C HIS A 68 -16.59 -6.99 -7.88
N THR A 69 -15.49 -6.25 -7.91
CA THR A 69 -15.48 -4.81 -8.09
C THR A 69 -15.05 -4.41 -9.49
N HIS A 70 -15.00 -5.38 -10.41
CA HIS A 70 -14.59 -5.16 -11.78
C HIS A 70 -15.74 -5.28 -12.77
N THR A 71 -16.31 -4.14 -13.10
CA THR A 71 -16.88 -3.91 -14.43
C THR A 71 -16.08 -2.79 -15.07
N ASN A 72 -15.33 -3.08 -16.11
CA ASN A 72 -14.70 -2.20 -17.11
C ASN A 72 -14.05 -0.84 -16.69
N ASN A 73 -14.19 -0.40 -15.46
CA ASN A 73 -13.69 0.85 -14.90
C ASN A 73 -13.28 0.60 -13.47
N CYS A 74 -12.08 0.23 -13.18
CA CYS A 74 -11.42 0.05 -11.87
C CYS A 74 -11.86 1.03 -10.74
N ASN A 75 -13.11 1.16 -10.42
CA ASN A 75 -13.68 2.22 -9.59
C ASN A 75 -13.72 1.89 -8.07
N GLY A 76 -13.10 0.81 -7.65
CA GLY A 76 -13.24 0.28 -6.31
C GLY A 76 -12.42 0.96 -5.20
N HIS A 77 -12.34 2.28 -5.17
CA HIS A 77 -11.56 3.01 -4.16
C HIS A 77 -12.38 3.72 -3.08
N LEU A 78 -13.69 3.79 -3.23
CA LEU A 78 -14.53 4.60 -2.35
C LEU A 78 -15.09 3.80 -1.18
N TRP A 79 -15.07 4.41 -0.01
CA TRP A 79 -15.76 3.91 1.18
C TRP A 79 -17.18 4.43 1.28
N TYR A 80 -17.38 5.69 0.91
CA TYR A 80 -18.63 6.41 1.10
C TYR A 80 -19.14 7.00 -0.20
N SER A 81 -20.45 7.07 -0.33
CA SER A 81 -21.10 7.82 -1.40
C SER A 81 -20.89 9.34 -1.22
N ALA A 82 -21.23 10.12 -2.23
CA ALA A 82 -21.20 11.58 -2.15
C ALA A 82 -22.10 12.15 -1.02
N GLY A 83 -23.10 11.38 -0.58
CA GLY A 83 -23.96 11.72 0.56
C GLY A 83 -23.43 11.26 1.92
N GLY A 84 -22.19 10.75 2.00
CA GLY A 84 -21.57 10.31 3.25
C GLY A 84 -22.04 8.94 3.78
N ASN A 85 -22.87 8.20 3.03
CA ASN A 85 -23.29 6.86 3.42
C ASN A 85 -22.24 5.83 3.00
N LEU A 86 -21.96 4.86 3.88
CA LEU A 86 -21.11 3.72 3.57
C LEU A 86 -21.64 3.00 2.33
N LEU A 87 -20.76 2.75 1.35
CA LEU A 87 -21.11 1.98 0.17
C LEU A 87 -21.36 0.52 0.54
N LYS A 88 -22.19 -0.17 -0.25
CA LYS A 88 -22.42 -1.61 -0.07
C LYS A 88 -21.33 -2.41 -0.74
N ALA A 89 -21.02 -3.56 -0.19
CA ALA A 89 -20.25 -4.58 -0.88
C ALA A 89 -20.96 -4.92 -2.20
N GLY A 90 -20.22 -4.88 -3.32
CA GLY A 90 -20.79 -5.09 -4.66
C GLY A 90 -21.21 -3.82 -5.41
N ASP A 91 -21.12 -2.63 -4.81
CA ASP A 91 -21.14 -1.38 -5.59
C ASP A 91 -19.81 -1.28 -6.34
N ASP A 92 -19.85 -1.05 -7.65
CA ASP A 92 -18.66 -1.02 -8.52
C ASP A 92 -17.61 0.01 -8.08
N ARG A 93 -17.99 1.01 -7.29
CA ARG A 93 -17.12 2.04 -6.76
C ARG A 93 -16.55 1.70 -5.39
N SER A 94 -17.12 0.68 -4.71
CA SER A 94 -16.77 0.38 -3.34
C SER A 94 -15.38 -0.25 -3.24
N TYR A 95 -14.62 0.23 -2.27
CA TYR A 95 -13.37 -0.41 -1.89
C TYR A 95 -13.64 -1.73 -1.16
N TRP A 96 -12.84 -2.75 -1.40
CA TRP A 96 -13.02 -4.07 -0.80
C TRP A 96 -13.04 -4.06 0.74
N GLY A 97 -12.38 -3.08 1.36
CA GLY A 97 -12.39 -2.89 2.80
C GLY A 97 -13.79 -2.68 3.40
N VAL A 98 -14.74 -2.19 2.62
CA VAL A 98 -16.15 -2.01 3.03
C VAL A 98 -16.74 -3.30 3.58
N ILE A 99 -16.36 -4.45 3.01
CA ILE A 99 -16.81 -5.80 3.43
C ILE A 99 -16.39 -6.09 4.87
N TYR A 100 -15.24 -5.60 5.28
CA TYR A 100 -14.64 -5.85 6.59
C TYR A 100 -14.92 -4.76 7.62
N LYS A 101 -15.78 -3.76 7.29
CA LYS A 101 -16.03 -2.59 8.14
C LYS A 101 -16.55 -2.97 9.54
N ASP A 102 -17.31 -4.05 9.65
CA ASP A 102 -17.84 -4.52 10.94
C ASP A 102 -16.75 -5.14 11.84
N TYR A 103 -15.68 -5.63 11.25
CA TYR A 103 -14.54 -6.26 11.93
C TYR A 103 -13.40 -5.26 12.14
N VAL A 104 -13.12 -4.45 11.12
CA VAL A 104 -12.11 -3.38 11.15
C VAL A 104 -12.85 -2.05 11.21
N LYS A 105 -13.08 -1.55 12.43
CA LYS A 105 -13.93 -0.37 12.68
C LYS A 105 -13.41 0.91 12.03
N GLU A 106 -12.08 1.05 11.99
CA GLU A 106 -11.40 2.25 11.51
C GLU A 106 -10.98 2.05 10.05
N ASP A 107 -11.60 2.80 9.12
CA ASP A 107 -11.25 2.75 7.70
C ASP A 107 -9.85 3.34 7.42
N GLU A 108 -9.33 4.19 8.30
CA GLU A 108 -7.96 4.70 8.25
C GLU A 108 -6.90 3.59 8.28
N LEU A 109 -7.21 2.42 8.84
CA LEU A 109 -6.31 1.27 8.83
C LEU A 109 -6.06 0.70 7.42
N PHE A 110 -6.97 0.97 6.48
CA PHE A 110 -6.78 0.64 5.06
C PHE A 110 -5.96 1.70 4.31
N GLY A 111 -5.58 2.78 4.97
CA GLY A 111 -4.65 3.78 4.50
C GLY A 111 -3.20 3.45 4.86
N CYS A 112 -2.28 3.88 4.03
CA CYS A 112 -0.84 3.84 4.32
C CYS A 112 -0.32 5.28 4.39
N PRO A 113 0.40 5.69 5.47
CA PRO A 113 0.91 7.05 5.59
C PRO A 113 1.81 7.50 4.44
N THR A 114 2.48 6.56 3.78
CA THR A 114 3.29 6.86 2.59
C THR A 114 2.41 7.01 1.35
N PHE A 115 1.31 6.26 1.25
CA PHE A 115 0.36 6.33 0.14
C PHE A 115 -0.36 7.69 0.05
N LEU A 116 -0.53 8.40 1.15
CA LEU A 116 -1.14 9.73 1.15
C LEU A 116 -0.47 10.71 0.16
N ASN A 117 0.82 10.52 -0.10
CA ASN A 117 1.56 11.32 -1.08
C ASN A 117 1.14 11.02 -2.54
N PHE A 118 0.49 9.88 -2.78
CA PHE A 118 0.07 9.41 -4.10
C PHE A 118 -1.45 9.41 -4.28
N SER A 119 -2.21 9.54 -3.19
CA SER A 119 -3.67 9.43 -3.21
C SER A 119 -4.35 10.41 -4.15
N GLN A 120 -3.83 11.65 -4.26
CA GLN A 120 -4.36 12.63 -5.20
C GLN A 120 -4.12 12.24 -6.66
N MET A 121 -2.96 11.67 -6.97
CA MET A 121 -2.64 11.17 -8.30
C MET A 121 -3.57 10.00 -8.66
N VAL A 122 -3.77 9.04 -7.74
CA VAL A 122 -4.72 7.94 -7.94
C VAL A 122 -6.13 8.48 -8.23
N ALA A 123 -6.57 9.46 -7.46
CA ALA A 123 -7.88 10.07 -7.66
C ALA A 123 -8.02 10.79 -9.03
N GLN A 124 -6.93 11.32 -9.58
CA GLN A 124 -6.91 12.03 -10.86
C GLN A 124 -6.72 11.08 -12.04
N ASP A 125 -5.75 10.19 -11.96
CA ASP A 125 -5.35 9.34 -13.08
C ASP A 125 -6.32 8.19 -13.33
N MET A 126 -6.95 7.69 -12.27
CA MET A 126 -7.88 6.56 -12.38
C MET A 126 -9.32 6.96 -12.65
N LEU A 127 -9.62 8.25 -12.89
CA LEU A 127 -10.94 8.77 -13.28
C LEU A 127 -12.10 8.41 -12.33
N TYR A 128 -11.81 8.01 -11.12
CA TYR A 128 -12.78 7.38 -10.25
C TYR A 128 -13.64 8.36 -9.49
N GLY A 129 -13.73 9.50 -10.06
CA GLY A 129 -14.65 10.52 -9.58
C GLY A 129 -14.19 11.16 -8.28
N SER A 130 -14.90 12.16 -7.86
CA SER A 130 -14.74 12.89 -6.63
C SER A 130 -14.89 11.96 -5.41
N GLY A 131 -13.79 11.41 -4.91
CA GLY A 131 -13.80 10.60 -3.70
C GLY A 131 -12.47 10.66 -2.96
N ASP A 132 -12.50 10.41 -1.66
CA ASP A 132 -11.31 10.29 -0.84
C ASP A 132 -10.76 8.86 -0.94
N VAL A 133 -9.61 8.71 -1.60
CA VAL A 133 -8.93 7.42 -1.79
C VAL A 133 -7.81 7.17 -0.78
N LYS A 134 -7.70 8.01 0.26
CA LYS A 134 -6.64 7.90 1.28
C LYS A 134 -6.62 6.55 1.97
N ASN A 135 -7.81 5.97 2.17
CA ASN A 135 -8.02 4.72 2.88
C ASN A 135 -8.21 3.54 1.93
N SER A 136 -7.59 3.56 0.75
CA SER A 136 -7.61 2.48 -0.24
C SER A 136 -6.21 2.16 -0.76
N ALA A 137 -5.28 1.97 0.18
CA ALA A 137 -3.85 1.84 -0.12
C ALA A 137 -3.40 0.41 -0.44
N TYR A 138 -4.26 -0.58 -0.31
CA TYR A 138 -3.93 -1.99 -0.47
C TYR A 138 -4.83 -2.64 -1.51
N SER A 139 -4.27 -3.52 -2.34
CA SER A 139 -5.03 -4.37 -3.27
C SER A 139 -5.36 -5.71 -2.63
N MET A 140 -6.58 -6.16 -2.83
CA MET A 140 -7.01 -7.51 -2.46
C MET A 140 -6.73 -8.49 -3.60
N ASN A 141 -6.31 -9.69 -3.24
CA ASN A 141 -6.10 -10.78 -4.20
C ASN A 141 -7.44 -11.28 -4.78
N GLY A 142 -7.70 -10.96 -6.03
CA GLY A 142 -8.94 -11.29 -6.72
C GLY A 142 -9.15 -12.79 -6.98
N TRP A 143 -8.10 -13.59 -7.02
CA TRP A 143 -8.23 -15.06 -7.17
C TRP A 143 -8.77 -15.78 -5.94
N LEU A 144 -8.82 -15.09 -4.79
CA LEU A 144 -9.43 -15.64 -3.58
C LEU A 144 -10.94 -15.43 -3.51
N THR A 145 -11.53 -14.73 -4.49
CA THR A 145 -12.98 -14.43 -4.52
C THR A 145 -13.81 -15.71 -4.38
N GLN A 146 -14.74 -15.72 -3.41
CA GLN A 146 -15.65 -16.81 -3.10
C GLN A 146 -14.99 -18.17 -2.78
N GLU A 147 -13.67 -18.25 -2.69
CA GLU A 147 -12.98 -19.47 -2.35
C GLU A 147 -13.15 -19.80 -0.86
N ASN A 148 -13.24 -21.10 -0.56
CA ASN A 148 -13.24 -21.56 0.83
C ASN A 148 -11.81 -21.66 1.34
N SER A 149 -11.47 -20.89 2.36
CA SER A 149 -10.11 -20.84 2.90
C SER A 149 -9.64 -22.21 3.47
N ASN A 150 -10.55 -23.05 3.94
CA ASN A 150 -10.21 -24.40 4.38
C ASN A 150 -9.77 -25.32 3.23
N ALA A 151 -10.13 -25.02 2.00
CA ALA A 151 -9.68 -25.74 0.81
C ALA A 151 -8.30 -25.27 0.32
N ILE A 152 -7.81 -24.14 0.83
CA ILE A 152 -6.54 -23.54 0.45
C ILE A 152 -5.43 -24.17 1.30
N PRO A 153 -4.44 -24.84 0.71
CA PRO A 153 -3.29 -25.33 1.46
C PRO A 153 -2.33 -24.15 1.79
N ARG A 154 -1.62 -24.28 2.90
CA ARG A 154 -0.50 -23.39 3.25
C ARG A 154 -0.88 -21.89 3.30
N HIS A 155 -1.77 -21.53 4.21
CA HIS A 155 -2.21 -20.14 4.43
C HIS A 155 -1.05 -19.14 4.55
N SER A 156 0.09 -19.57 5.10
CA SER A 156 1.31 -18.75 5.20
C SER A 156 2.05 -18.51 3.88
N GLU A 157 1.59 -19.11 2.79
CA GLU A 157 2.14 -18.94 1.44
C GLU A 157 1.11 -18.35 0.46
N VAL A 158 0.00 -17.77 0.94
CA VAL A 158 -1.04 -17.18 0.10
C VAL A 158 -1.24 -15.72 0.46
N ILE A 159 -1.00 -14.85 -0.51
CA ILE A 159 -1.17 -13.39 -0.35
C ILE A 159 -2.66 -13.05 -0.39
N VAL A 160 -3.13 -12.38 0.64
CA VAL A 160 -4.49 -11.83 0.71
C VAL A 160 -4.55 -10.43 0.13
N ALA A 161 -3.56 -9.59 0.49
CA ALA A 161 -3.48 -8.22 0.02
C ALA A 161 -2.03 -7.73 0.04
N HIS A 162 -1.72 -6.72 -0.74
CA HIS A 162 -0.44 -6.02 -0.67
C HIS A 162 -0.55 -4.54 -1.04
N ASP A 163 0.52 -3.79 -0.79
CA ASP A 163 0.64 -2.41 -1.24
C ASP A 163 0.43 -2.32 -2.75
N HIS A 164 -0.51 -1.51 -3.19
CA HIS A 164 -0.80 -1.28 -4.60
C HIS A 164 -1.48 0.07 -4.84
N MET A 165 -1.67 0.42 -6.12
CA MET A 165 -2.42 1.60 -6.56
C MET A 165 -3.85 1.24 -6.95
N GLU A 166 -4.10 0.03 -7.39
CA GLU A 166 -5.41 -0.52 -7.71
C GLU A 166 -6.02 -1.27 -6.53
N PRO A 167 -7.33 -1.39 -6.42
CA PRO A 167 -7.99 -2.04 -5.29
C PRO A 167 -7.97 -3.56 -5.38
N ARG A 168 -7.62 -4.14 -6.53
CA ARG A 168 -7.65 -5.58 -6.79
C ARG A 168 -6.45 -6.04 -7.60
N ILE A 169 -5.93 -7.20 -7.22
CA ILE A 169 -4.89 -7.94 -7.94
C ILE A 169 -5.62 -9.00 -8.79
N GLU A 170 -5.47 -8.94 -10.11
CA GLU A 170 -6.20 -9.85 -11.02
C GLU A 170 -5.44 -10.26 -12.28
N ASN A 171 -4.29 -9.68 -12.51
CA ASN A 171 -3.46 -10.02 -13.67
C ASN A 171 -1.97 -9.98 -13.33
N GLY A 172 -1.11 -10.44 -14.25
CA GLY A 172 0.32 -10.53 -14.02
C GLY A 172 1.01 -9.21 -13.73
N ASN A 173 0.47 -8.10 -14.24
CA ASN A 173 1.05 -6.79 -13.97
C ASN A 173 0.91 -6.37 -12.50
N ASP A 174 -0.04 -6.94 -11.79
CA ASP A 174 -0.38 -6.60 -10.40
C ASP A 174 0.29 -7.56 -9.40
N MET A 175 1.04 -8.55 -9.88
CA MET A 175 1.69 -9.57 -9.07
C MET A 175 3.19 -9.38 -8.97
N LEU A 176 3.78 -9.93 -7.91
CA LEU A 176 5.22 -10.08 -7.78
C LEU A 176 5.77 -11.16 -8.73
N CYS A 177 5.02 -12.24 -8.99
CA CYS A 177 5.39 -13.25 -9.97
C CYS A 177 5.08 -12.78 -11.41
N PRO A 178 5.86 -13.19 -12.40
CA PRO A 178 5.61 -12.82 -13.79
C PRO A 178 4.38 -13.53 -14.36
N ASP A 179 3.69 -12.84 -15.25
CA ASP A 179 2.64 -13.42 -16.10
C ASP A 179 3.23 -14.21 -17.28
N SER A 180 2.37 -14.69 -18.17
CA SER A 180 2.77 -15.40 -19.40
C SER A 180 3.60 -14.55 -20.36
N SER A 181 3.56 -13.22 -20.24
CA SER A 181 4.38 -12.28 -21.04
C SER A 181 5.72 -11.95 -20.36
N GLY A 182 6.00 -12.52 -19.19
CA GLY A 182 7.17 -12.21 -18.37
C GLY A 182 7.12 -10.88 -17.63
N ARG A 183 5.93 -10.25 -17.55
CA ARG A 183 5.73 -8.99 -16.83
C ARG A 183 5.22 -9.23 -15.42
N ASN A 184 5.68 -8.41 -14.49
CA ASN A 184 5.21 -8.33 -13.12
C ASN A 184 5.18 -6.87 -12.65
N LEU A 185 4.91 -6.59 -11.39
CA LEU A 185 4.86 -5.24 -10.82
C LEU A 185 6.07 -4.34 -11.17
N THR A 186 7.23 -4.92 -11.49
CA THR A 186 8.41 -4.12 -11.82
C THR A 186 8.38 -3.52 -13.22
N HIS A 187 7.40 -3.88 -14.06
CA HIS A 187 7.24 -3.27 -15.38
C HIS A 187 6.94 -1.76 -15.29
N TYR A 188 6.43 -1.29 -14.15
CA TYR A 188 6.20 0.13 -13.87
C TYR A 188 7.48 0.93 -13.59
N ARG A 189 8.65 0.29 -13.49
CA ARG A 189 9.94 0.97 -13.23
C ARG A 189 10.29 2.05 -14.23
N GLN A 190 9.88 1.89 -15.49
CA GLN A 190 10.34 2.69 -16.62
C GLN A 190 9.17 3.26 -17.40
N GLY A 191 9.43 4.42 -18.01
CA GLY A 191 8.55 5.00 -19.00
C GLY A 191 7.57 6.01 -18.43
N GLY A 192 7.99 7.25 -18.31
CA GLY A 192 7.15 8.43 -18.09
C GLY A 192 6.19 8.27 -16.90
N GLY A 193 4.89 8.45 -17.15
CA GLY A 193 3.86 8.37 -16.11
C GLY A 193 3.78 7.07 -15.30
N ARG A 194 4.43 5.98 -15.75
CA ARG A 194 4.44 4.70 -15.03
C ARG A 194 5.30 4.71 -13.77
N VAL A 195 6.32 5.54 -13.72
CA VAL A 195 7.21 5.66 -12.56
C VAL A 195 6.45 6.09 -11.31
N SER A 196 5.42 6.90 -11.46
CA SER A 196 4.55 7.28 -10.34
C SER A 196 3.78 6.09 -9.78
N TRP A 197 3.33 5.17 -10.65
CA TRP A 197 2.72 3.90 -10.24
C TRP A 197 3.69 3.02 -9.46
N TYR A 198 4.90 2.82 -10.01
CA TYR A 198 5.94 2.09 -9.27
C TYR A 198 6.15 2.66 -7.87
N ARG A 199 6.24 3.97 -7.74
CA ARG A 199 6.39 4.66 -6.44
C ARG A 199 5.20 4.48 -5.52
N GLY A 200 4.01 4.38 -6.06
CA GLY A 200 2.79 4.12 -5.31
C GLY A 200 2.67 2.66 -4.84
N ILE A 201 3.25 1.71 -5.59
CA ILE A 201 3.28 0.27 -5.27
C ILE A 201 4.45 -0.05 -4.33
N PHE A 202 5.68 0.12 -4.81
CA PHE A 202 6.91 -0.10 -4.04
C PHE A 202 7.26 1.14 -3.22
N ARG A 203 6.30 1.62 -2.43
CA ARG A 203 6.30 2.95 -1.80
C ARG A 203 7.28 3.12 -0.65
N HIS A 204 7.87 2.02 -0.17
CA HIS A 204 8.76 2.04 0.98
C HIS A 204 10.22 1.93 0.55
N SER A 205 11.08 2.79 1.14
CA SER A 205 12.55 2.74 0.98
C SER A 205 13.06 2.81 -0.46
N ILE A 206 12.40 3.54 -1.36
CA ILE A 206 12.85 3.76 -2.74
C ILE A 206 14.26 4.35 -2.72
N ARG A 207 15.19 3.76 -3.49
CA ARG A 207 16.60 4.13 -3.50
C ARG A 207 16.96 5.07 -4.64
N ILE A 208 16.47 4.77 -5.83
CA ILE A 208 16.72 5.57 -7.04
C ILE A 208 15.38 5.95 -7.63
N TYR A 209 15.25 7.20 -7.99
CA TYR A 209 14.06 7.72 -8.61
C TYR A 209 14.38 8.94 -9.47
N SER A 210 13.83 8.92 -10.68
CA SER A 210 13.75 10.05 -11.60
C SER A 210 12.35 10.03 -12.24
N ASP A 211 12.07 10.99 -13.11
CA ASP A 211 10.78 11.00 -13.82
C ASP A 211 10.60 9.83 -14.79
N ASP A 212 11.70 9.23 -15.23
CA ASP A 212 11.70 8.13 -16.21
C ASP A 212 12.02 6.75 -15.60
N PHE A 213 12.55 6.69 -14.38
CA PHE A 213 13.00 5.43 -13.77
C PHE A 213 12.99 5.47 -12.25
N ALA A 214 12.51 4.37 -11.65
CA ALA A 214 12.58 4.16 -10.21
C ALA A 214 12.95 2.71 -9.87
N THR A 215 13.64 2.48 -8.75
CA THR A 215 14.04 1.14 -8.29
C THR A 215 14.39 1.14 -6.80
N GLY A 216 14.52 -0.06 -6.22
CA GLY A 216 14.96 -0.30 -4.84
C GLY A 216 13.85 -0.11 -3.82
N GLY A 217 12.60 0.03 -4.27
CA GLY A 217 11.45 0.14 -3.40
C GLY A 217 11.05 -1.18 -2.75
N LYS A 218 10.18 -1.09 -1.76
CA LYS A 218 9.61 -2.22 -1.03
C LYS A 218 8.11 -2.09 -0.95
N LEU A 219 7.44 -3.23 -0.85
CA LEU A 219 6.01 -3.33 -0.59
C LEU A 219 5.74 -4.31 0.56
N ASN A 220 4.61 -4.15 1.23
CA ASN A 220 4.18 -5.03 2.31
C ASN A 220 3.06 -5.95 1.81
N CYS A 221 3.15 -7.23 2.14
CA CYS A 221 2.15 -8.26 1.82
C CYS A 221 1.52 -8.80 3.11
N LEU A 222 0.20 -8.90 3.10
CA LEU A 222 -0.60 -9.63 4.08
C LEU A 222 -0.87 -11.03 3.57
N TRP A 223 -0.61 -12.04 4.41
CA TRP A 223 -0.86 -13.44 4.11
C TRP A 223 -2.14 -13.96 4.74
N LEU A 224 -2.67 -15.06 4.26
CA LEU A 224 -3.96 -15.61 4.68
C LEU A 224 -3.98 -16.07 6.14
N ASP A 225 -2.84 -16.38 6.73
CA ASP A 225 -2.71 -16.65 8.16
C ASP A 225 -2.58 -15.39 9.05
N GLY A 226 -2.64 -14.20 8.42
CA GLY A 226 -2.58 -12.89 9.10
C GLY A 226 -1.18 -12.34 9.32
N HIS A 227 -0.10 -13.06 8.97
CA HIS A 227 1.22 -12.46 9.08
C HIS A 227 1.50 -11.45 7.94
N VAL A 228 2.46 -10.57 8.15
CA VAL A 228 2.85 -9.54 7.18
C VAL A 228 4.34 -9.62 6.92
N THR A 229 4.71 -9.66 5.65
CA THR A 229 6.11 -9.59 5.20
C THR A 229 6.34 -8.39 4.29
N THR A 230 7.57 -7.91 4.27
CA THR A 230 7.99 -6.84 3.36
C THR A 230 8.89 -7.43 2.28
N PHE A 231 8.50 -7.25 1.03
CA PHE A 231 9.30 -7.65 -0.12
C PHE A 231 10.01 -6.44 -0.72
N GLN A 232 11.27 -6.66 -1.09
CA GLN A 232 11.94 -5.76 -2.01
C GLN A 232 11.43 -6.05 -3.41
N GLU A 233 11.51 -5.08 -4.31
CA GLU A 233 11.21 -5.32 -5.73
C GLU A 233 11.99 -6.55 -6.25
N THR A 234 11.32 -7.35 -7.06
CA THR A 234 11.89 -8.56 -7.67
C THR A 234 11.41 -8.70 -9.10
N LEU A 235 12.21 -9.33 -9.95
CA LEU A 235 11.78 -9.74 -11.29
C LEU A 235 10.80 -10.93 -11.23
N GLY A 236 10.63 -11.51 -10.03
CA GLY A 236 9.59 -12.49 -9.76
C GLY A 236 9.95 -13.94 -10.09
N GLU A 237 11.16 -14.19 -10.57
CA GLU A 237 11.62 -15.55 -10.93
C GLU A 237 11.50 -16.55 -9.76
N ASP A 238 11.71 -16.05 -8.55
CA ASP A 238 11.63 -16.82 -7.30
C ASP A 238 10.25 -16.73 -6.62
N VAL A 239 9.27 -16.07 -7.24
CA VAL A 239 7.93 -15.88 -6.66
C VAL A 239 6.96 -16.89 -7.24
N PRO A 240 6.51 -17.90 -6.47
CA PRO A 240 5.59 -18.90 -6.97
C PRO A 240 4.21 -18.33 -7.28
N LYS A 241 3.64 -18.66 -8.44
CA LYS A 241 2.28 -18.26 -8.81
C LYS A 241 1.23 -18.65 -7.75
N ARG A 242 1.44 -19.78 -7.04
CA ARG A 242 0.53 -20.25 -5.97
C ARG A 242 0.38 -19.26 -4.80
N TRP A 243 1.25 -18.26 -4.68
CA TRP A 243 1.05 -17.21 -3.68
C TRP A 243 -0.18 -16.35 -3.97
N TYR A 244 -0.59 -16.27 -5.24
CA TYR A 244 -1.78 -15.55 -5.67
C TYR A 244 -2.91 -16.50 -6.05
N ASP A 245 -2.61 -17.57 -6.78
CA ASP A 245 -3.57 -18.59 -7.25
C ASP A 245 -3.26 -19.95 -6.59
N PRO A 246 -3.67 -20.14 -5.31
CA PRO A 246 -3.30 -21.32 -4.53
C PRO A 246 -3.99 -22.60 -5.03
N LEU A 247 -5.07 -22.50 -5.78
CA LEU A 247 -5.85 -23.63 -6.30
C LEU A 247 -5.57 -23.93 -7.77
N GLY A 248 -4.75 -23.11 -8.44
CA GLY A 248 -4.36 -23.29 -9.84
C GLY A 248 -5.54 -23.26 -10.81
N LYS A 249 -6.54 -22.40 -10.52
CA LYS A 249 -7.78 -22.33 -11.32
C LYS A 249 -7.66 -21.34 -12.48
N ASN A 250 -6.58 -20.51 -12.54
CA ASN A 250 -6.42 -19.40 -13.50
C ASN A 250 -5.04 -19.40 -14.17
#